data_a6d3ee60640c1cd1fd4a29069588815b
#
_entry.id   a6d3ee60640c1cd1fd4a29069588815b
#
_cell.length_a   1.000
_cell.length_b   1.000
_cell.length_c   1.000
_cell.angle_alpha   90.00
_cell.angle_beta   90.00
_cell.angle_gamma   90.00
#
_symmetry.space_group_name_H-M   'P 1'
#
loop_
_entity.id
_entity.type
_entity.pdbx_description
1 polymer ?
#
loop_
_entity_poly.entity_id
_entity_poly.type
_entity_poly.pdbx_seq_one_letter_code
_entity_poly.pdbx_strand_id
1 'polypeptide(L)'
;MDVAAWLRDLGLGQYEGRFRENEIEADILPELTEADLEKLGLPLGPRKRILKAIANLGDEDKAPRRTSLGRPSPDDAAERRQLTVMFCDLAGSTALSARLDPEDMRHVIRGYQDACSGVVARYDGFLAKFMGDGVLAYFGFPRAHEDDAERAVRAGLEIVGVVGTLKTRAMEKLQVRIGIATGLVVVGDLVGQGAAQEQAVVGDTPNLAARLQGVALPGQVVIAEATRRLLGDVFDITHLGGQSLKGVAGQPSAYRVISERIAESRFEARASGAMSNMVGRDHELALMLERWKQAKAGEGQFVLLSGEAGIGKSRLTRGMIDAVSSEPHMRVSCQCSPYHADSPLYPVIQQLAFAAGIKTDDDNDDKLDRLEKVLVGAESDRPLLAALLGLQTEGRYGTLNLTPQQQRARTLQALVNQLVELSRRKPVLFVLEDAHWIDATTLELVDLCLDRVANAGVMMLVTTRPTFQHGFGGHPIVTKLALTGSVAIRLRQSSTG
;
A
#
# COMPACT_ATOMS: atom_id res chain seq x y z
N MET A 1 -26.98 33.88 2.37
CA MET A 1 -27.15 33.12 1.09
C MET A 1 -28.61 33.31 0.64
N ASP A 2 -28.88 33.56 -0.65
CA ASP A 2 -30.26 33.61 -1.18
C ASP A 2 -30.73 32.18 -1.53
N VAL A 3 -31.72 31.64 -0.83
CA VAL A 3 -32.23 30.28 -1.02
C VAL A 3 -32.81 30.08 -2.41
N ALA A 4 -33.39 31.11 -3.02
CA ALA A 4 -33.95 31.04 -4.36
C ALA A 4 -32.83 30.91 -5.43
N ALA A 5 -31.75 31.65 -5.28
CA ALA A 5 -30.60 31.51 -6.13
C ALA A 5 -29.92 30.12 -5.96
N TRP A 6 -29.76 29.65 -4.73
CA TRP A 6 -29.21 28.35 -4.42
C TRP A 6 -30.01 27.18 -5.00
N LEU A 7 -31.35 27.24 -4.93
CA LEU A 7 -32.19 26.23 -5.57
C LEU A 7 -32.09 26.25 -7.10
N ARG A 8 -31.89 27.40 -7.71
CA ARG A 8 -31.68 27.53 -9.15
C ARG A 8 -30.36 26.93 -9.57
N ASP A 9 -29.30 27.15 -8.80
CA ASP A 9 -27.95 26.56 -9.04
C ASP A 9 -27.98 25.03 -8.93
N LEU A 10 -28.85 24.46 -8.10
CA LEU A 10 -29.08 23.03 -8.01
C LEU A 10 -29.99 22.46 -9.14
N GLY A 11 -30.47 23.29 -10.04
CA GLY A 11 -31.43 22.91 -11.08
C GLY A 11 -32.81 22.59 -10.50
N LEU A 12 -33.16 23.17 -9.35
CA LEU A 12 -34.42 22.92 -8.59
C LEU A 12 -35.26 24.19 -8.43
N GLY A 13 -35.10 25.19 -9.28
CA GLY A 13 -35.82 26.47 -9.22
C GLY A 13 -37.36 26.35 -9.24
N GLN A 14 -37.91 25.24 -9.77
CA GLN A 14 -39.34 24.97 -9.76
C GLN A 14 -39.92 24.80 -8.33
N TYR A 15 -39.08 24.59 -7.34
CA TYR A 15 -39.53 24.45 -5.92
C TYR A 15 -39.34 25.73 -5.11
N GLU A 16 -38.82 26.81 -5.70
CA GLU A 16 -38.59 28.11 -5.05
C GLU A 16 -39.85 28.64 -4.36
N GLY A 17 -41.02 28.55 -5.01
CA GLY A 17 -42.29 28.96 -4.44
C GLY A 17 -42.64 28.24 -3.13
N ARG A 18 -42.39 26.94 -3.07
CA ARG A 18 -42.70 26.12 -1.87
C ARG A 18 -41.81 26.44 -0.69
N PHE A 19 -40.51 26.75 -0.94
CA PHE A 19 -39.60 27.17 0.10
C PHE A 19 -39.96 28.55 0.64
N ARG A 20 -40.37 29.47 -0.23
CA ARG A 20 -40.87 30.82 0.17
C ARG A 20 -42.18 30.77 0.94
N GLU A 21 -43.16 29.97 0.52
CA GLU A 21 -44.46 29.80 1.18
C GLU A 21 -44.33 29.20 2.58
N ASN A 22 -43.29 28.43 2.83
CA ASN A 22 -43.00 27.83 4.14
C ASN A 22 -41.90 28.58 4.91
N GLU A 23 -41.55 29.80 4.49
CA GLU A 23 -40.57 30.69 5.15
C GLU A 23 -39.21 30.04 5.42
N ILE A 24 -38.77 29.16 4.50
CA ILE A 24 -37.47 28.48 4.66
C ILE A 24 -36.35 29.40 4.18
N GLU A 25 -35.66 29.98 5.13
CA GLU A 25 -34.50 30.85 4.95
C GLU A 25 -33.17 30.08 5.07
N ALA A 26 -32.04 30.74 4.82
CA ALA A 26 -30.71 30.12 4.74
C ALA A 26 -30.25 29.50 6.06
N ASP A 27 -30.68 29.97 7.17
CA ASP A 27 -30.42 29.47 8.53
C ASP A 27 -31.13 28.18 8.87
N ILE A 28 -32.33 27.97 8.25
CA ILE A 28 -33.14 26.77 8.44
C ILE A 28 -32.68 25.60 7.56
N LEU A 29 -31.96 25.88 6.45
CA LEU A 29 -31.52 24.84 5.53
C LEU A 29 -30.74 23.69 6.20
N PRO A 30 -29.77 23.91 7.15
CA PRO A 30 -29.04 22.84 7.80
C PRO A 30 -29.90 21.90 8.65
N GLU A 31 -31.09 22.34 9.08
CA GLU A 31 -32.01 21.60 9.96
C GLU A 31 -33.05 20.78 9.19
N LEU A 32 -33.13 20.96 7.86
CA LEU A 32 -34.10 20.23 7.03
C LEU A 32 -33.79 18.74 6.94
N THR A 33 -34.81 17.94 7.27
CA THR A 33 -34.76 16.48 7.15
C THR A 33 -35.42 15.99 5.86
N GLU A 34 -35.19 14.72 5.52
CA GLU A 34 -35.88 14.08 4.38
C GLU A 34 -37.41 14.12 4.51
N ALA A 35 -37.91 13.98 5.74
CA ALA A 35 -39.35 14.04 6.04
C ALA A 35 -39.93 15.45 5.82
N ASP A 36 -39.20 16.50 6.12
CA ASP A 36 -39.62 17.87 5.90
C ASP A 36 -39.69 18.23 4.41
N LEU A 37 -38.72 17.80 3.65
CA LEU A 37 -38.71 17.94 2.19
C LEU A 37 -39.83 17.11 1.53
N GLU A 38 -40.25 16.01 2.15
CA GLU A 38 -41.39 15.23 1.70
C GLU A 38 -42.71 15.97 1.94
N LYS A 39 -42.88 16.59 3.13
CA LYS A 39 -44.06 17.44 3.44
C LYS A 39 -44.18 18.65 2.52
N LEU A 40 -43.02 19.19 2.06
CA LEU A 40 -42.97 20.23 1.03
C LEU A 40 -43.34 19.71 -0.37
N GLY A 41 -43.64 18.41 -0.50
CA GLY A 41 -44.11 17.77 -1.72
C GLY A 41 -42.99 17.60 -2.76
N LEU A 42 -41.71 17.46 -2.35
CA LEU A 42 -40.60 17.19 -3.25
C LEU A 42 -40.49 15.68 -3.53
N PRO A 43 -40.34 15.26 -4.79
CA PRO A 43 -40.02 13.89 -5.15
C PRO A 43 -38.67 13.42 -4.58
N LEU A 44 -38.44 12.12 -4.49
CA LEU A 44 -37.24 11.52 -3.88
C LEU A 44 -35.91 12.04 -4.45
N GLY A 45 -35.83 12.24 -5.77
CA GLY A 45 -34.58 12.73 -6.43
C GLY A 45 -34.21 14.15 -5.98
N PRO A 46 -35.09 15.14 -6.09
CA PRO A 46 -34.87 16.48 -5.55
C PRO A 46 -34.54 16.50 -4.05
N ARG A 47 -35.22 15.70 -3.21
CA ARG A 47 -34.93 15.60 -1.77
C ARG A 47 -33.45 15.22 -1.52
N LYS A 48 -32.99 14.16 -2.16
CA LYS A 48 -31.58 13.70 -2.00
C LYS A 48 -30.55 14.73 -2.49
N ARG A 49 -30.84 15.48 -3.56
CA ARG A 49 -29.97 16.56 -4.03
C ARG A 49 -29.87 17.69 -3.03
N ILE A 50 -30.98 18.11 -2.46
CA ILE A 50 -31.04 19.19 -1.45
C ILE A 50 -30.25 18.77 -0.21
N LEU A 51 -30.50 17.58 0.36
CA LEU A 51 -29.79 17.09 1.56
C LEU A 51 -28.28 16.97 1.34
N LYS A 52 -27.86 16.51 0.16
CA LYS A 52 -26.45 16.47 -0.21
C LYS A 52 -25.83 17.86 -0.32
N ALA A 53 -26.54 18.82 -0.86
CA ALA A 53 -26.08 20.19 -0.96
C ALA A 53 -26.02 20.88 0.41
N ILE A 54 -26.97 20.62 1.31
CA ILE A 54 -26.96 21.08 2.70
C ILE A 54 -25.74 20.54 3.46
N ALA A 55 -25.43 19.24 3.32
CA ALA A 55 -24.26 18.63 3.96
C ALA A 55 -22.92 19.31 3.55
N ASN A 56 -22.85 19.78 2.30
CA ASN A 56 -21.68 20.50 1.81
C ASN A 56 -21.60 21.97 2.31
N LEU A 57 -22.72 22.57 2.75
CA LEU A 57 -22.71 23.93 3.33
C LEU A 57 -22.09 23.97 4.73
N GLY A 58 -22.10 22.86 5.47
CA GLY A 58 -21.52 22.76 6.83
C GLY A 58 -20.00 22.70 6.89
N ASP A 59 -19.30 22.42 5.78
CA ASP A 59 -17.85 22.29 5.74
C ASP A 59 -17.09 23.58 5.37
N GLU A 60 -17.79 24.66 5.00
CA GLU A 60 -17.15 25.92 4.57
C GLU A 60 -16.73 26.86 5.73
N ASP A 61 -17.12 26.59 6.98
CA ASP A 61 -16.89 27.53 8.09
C ASP A 61 -15.62 27.27 8.93
N LYS A 62 -14.71 26.40 8.49
CA LYS A 62 -13.48 26.04 9.22
C LYS A 62 -12.17 26.20 8.44
N ALA A 63 -12.02 27.20 7.58
CA ALA A 63 -10.71 27.51 6.99
C ALA A 63 -10.40 29.02 7.02
N PRO A 64 -9.16 29.44 7.40
CA PRO A 64 -8.80 30.86 7.49
C PRO A 64 -8.67 31.49 6.10
N ARG A 65 -9.27 32.68 5.97
CA ARG A 65 -9.22 33.56 4.79
C ARG A 65 -7.79 33.81 4.32
N ARG A 66 -7.50 33.40 3.08
CA ARG A 66 -6.38 33.92 2.30
C ARG A 66 -6.91 34.66 1.08
N THR A 67 -6.38 35.87 0.92
CA THR A 67 -6.64 36.90 -0.07
C THR A 67 -6.72 36.41 -1.51
N SER A 68 -7.73 36.93 -2.18
CA SER A 68 -8.09 36.75 -3.58
C SER A 68 -7.00 37.21 -4.55
N LEU A 69 -6.61 36.33 -5.45
CA LEU A 69 -6.12 36.66 -6.80
C LEU A 69 -6.87 35.76 -7.79
N GLY A 70 -7.63 36.41 -8.66
CA GLY A 70 -8.17 35.96 -9.94
C GLY A 70 -8.74 34.53 -10.03
N ARG A 71 -10.09 34.37 -9.98
CA ARG A 71 -10.78 33.16 -10.44
C ARG A 71 -10.64 33.02 -11.95
N PRO A 72 -10.19 31.87 -12.49
CA PRO A 72 -10.54 31.48 -13.85
C PRO A 72 -11.97 30.92 -13.89
N SER A 73 -12.61 31.07 -15.04
CA SER A 73 -13.98 30.66 -15.35
C SER A 73 -14.21 29.14 -15.15
N PRO A 74 -15.47 28.67 -14.91
CA PRO A 74 -15.78 27.26 -14.62
C PRO A 74 -15.67 26.29 -15.80
N ASP A 75 -15.14 26.68 -16.94
CA ASP A 75 -15.22 25.90 -18.18
C ASP A 75 -13.90 25.22 -18.61
N ASP A 76 -12.85 25.20 -17.79
CA ASP A 76 -11.58 24.54 -18.20
C ASP A 76 -10.76 24.03 -17.01
N ALA A 77 -11.34 23.15 -16.20
CA ALA A 77 -10.62 22.51 -15.10
C ALA A 77 -9.93 21.21 -15.53
N ALA A 78 -9.17 21.26 -16.64
CA ALA A 78 -8.24 20.20 -16.96
C ALA A 78 -7.05 20.23 -15.98
N GLU A 79 -7.01 19.30 -15.04
CA GLU A 79 -5.98 19.24 -14.02
C GLU A 79 -4.77 18.43 -14.52
N ARG A 80 -3.57 19.01 -14.42
CA ARG A 80 -2.33 18.27 -14.68
C ARG A 80 -1.94 17.48 -13.44
N ARG A 81 -1.90 16.15 -13.59
CA ARG A 81 -1.52 15.22 -12.53
C ARG A 81 -0.40 14.29 -12.98
N GLN A 82 0.44 13.88 -12.06
CA GLN A 82 1.30 12.74 -12.27
C GLN A 82 0.51 11.47 -11.93
N LEU A 83 0.33 10.60 -12.93
CA LEU A 83 -0.34 9.31 -12.75
C LEU A 83 0.59 8.17 -13.16
N THR A 84 0.36 7.01 -12.56
CA THR A 84 0.90 5.74 -13.06
C THR A 84 -0.21 5.02 -13.81
N VAL A 85 0.03 4.74 -15.07
CA VAL A 85 -0.91 4.11 -15.99
C VAL A 85 -0.48 2.68 -16.23
N MET A 86 -1.42 1.75 -16.09
CA MET A 86 -1.23 0.33 -16.37
C MET A 86 -2.15 -0.13 -17.50
N PHE A 87 -1.56 -0.71 -18.53
CA PHE A 87 -2.25 -1.51 -19.53
C PHE A 87 -2.01 -2.98 -19.30
N CYS A 88 -3.06 -3.77 -19.26
CA CYS A 88 -3.02 -5.23 -19.17
C CYS A 88 -3.81 -5.82 -20.31
N ASP A 89 -3.32 -6.88 -20.93
CA ASP A 89 -3.93 -7.56 -22.07
C ASP A 89 -3.79 -9.07 -21.95
N LEU A 90 -4.81 -9.81 -22.38
CA LEU A 90 -4.81 -11.27 -22.34
C LEU A 90 -3.97 -11.82 -23.49
N ALA A 91 -2.87 -12.48 -23.18
CA ALA A 91 -1.96 -13.01 -24.19
C ALA A 91 -2.63 -14.14 -25.00
N GLY A 92 -2.61 -14.01 -26.32
CA GLY A 92 -3.15 -15.03 -27.22
C GLY A 92 -4.69 -15.09 -27.29
N SER A 93 -5.40 -14.06 -26.83
CA SER A 93 -6.86 -13.95 -26.85
C SER A 93 -7.48 -14.21 -28.23
N THR A 94 -6.86 -13.71 -29.29
CA THR A 94 -7.30 -13.94 -30.70
C THR A 94 -7.23 -15.43 -31.08
N ALA A 95 -6.15 -16.12 -30.68
CA ALA A 95 -6.02 -17.55 -30.94
C ALA A 95 -7.00 -18.38 -30.08
N LEU A 96 -7.24 -17.90 -28.85
CA LEU A 96 -8.19 -18.51 -27.92
C LEU A 96 -9.63 -18.37 -28.43
N SER A 97 -10.00 -17.19 -28.94
CA SER A 97 -11.33 -16.92 -29.52
C SER A 97 -11.62 -17.74 -30.81
N ALA A 98 -10.58 -18.12 -31.54
CA ALA A 98 -10.73 -18.98 -32.70
C ALA A 98 -10.98 -20.47 -32.36
N ARG A 99 -10.73 -20.84 -31.08
CA ARG A 99 -10.78 -22.26 -30.61
C ARG A 99 -11.90 -22.52 -29.61
N LEU A 100 -12.38 -21.51 -28.93
CA LEU A 100 -13.46 -21.60 -27.95
C LEU A 100 -14.79 -21.17 -28.59
N ASP A 101 -15.87 -21.77 -28.11
CA ASP A 101 -17.19 -21.24 -28.40
C ASP A 101 -17.38 -19.84 -27.84
N PRO A 102 -18.19 -18.97 -28.47
CA PRO A 102 -18.41 -17.59 -28.04
C PRO A 102 -18.87 -17.48 -26.58
N GLU A 103 -19.62 -18.42 -26.06
CA GLU A 103 -20.06 -18.44 -24.65
C GLU A 103 -18.89 -18.73 -23.68
N ASP A 104 -18.06 -19.72 -24.01
CA ASP A 104 -16.89 -20.07 -23.23
C ASP A 104 -15.86 -18.91 -23.22
N MET A 105 -15.65 -18.30 -24.41
CA MET A 105 -14.80 -17.11 -24.50
C MET A 105 -15.32 -15.94 -23.65
N ARG A 106 -16.63 -15.72 -23.63
CA ARG A 106 -17.25 -14.70 -22.79
C ARG A 106 -17.02 -14.98 -21.29
N HIS A 107 -17.10 -16.25 -20.87
CA HIS A 107 -16.79 -16.64 -19.48
C HIS A 107 -15.32 -16.39 -19.12
N VAL A 108 -14.39 -16.70 -20.03
CA VAL A 108 -12.97 -16.44 -19.84
C VAL A 108 -12.69 -14.95 -19.70
N ILE A 109 -13.23 -14.12 -20.62
CA ILE A 109 -13.05 -12.66 -20.57
C ILE A 109 -13.63 -12.09 -19.28
N ARG A 110 -14.82 -12.51 -18.86
CA ARG A 110 -15.44 -12.04 -17.62
C ARG A 110 -14.60 -12.42 -16.39
N GLY A 111 -14.18 -13.68 -16.26
CA GLY A 111 -13.33 -14.11 -15.14
C GLY A 111 -12.01 -13.36 -15.09
N TYR A 112 -11.40 -13.08 -16.24
CA TYR A 112 -10.20 -12.27 -16.37
C TYR A 112 -10.45 -10.81 -15.93
N GLN A 113 -11.53 -10.18 -16.41
CA GLN A 113 -11.89 -8.80 -16.06
C GLN A 113 -12.20 -8.66 -14.57
N ASP A 114 -12.93 -9.62 -13.99
CA ASP A 114 -13.25 -9.63 -12.56
C ASP A 114 -11.98 -9.79 -11.71
N ALA A 115 -11.05 -10.66 -12.11
CA ALA A 115 -9.76 -10.82 -11.45
C ALA A 115 -8.92 -9.55 -11.50
N CYS A 116 -8.78 -8.91 -12.66
CA CYS A 116 -8.06 -7.65 -12.82
C CYS A 116 -8.69 -6.53 -11.98
N SER A 117 -10.03 -6.40 -12.03
CA SER A 117 -10.77 -5.39 -11.26
C SER A 117 -10.55 -5.56 -9.75
N GLY A 118 -10.66 -6.79 -9.25
CA GLY A 118 -10.43 -7.08 -7.83
C GLY A 118 -9.02 -6.77 -7.36
N VAL A 119 -8.00 -7.08 -8.18
CA VAL A 119 -6.60 -6.74 -7.87
C VAL A 119 -6.39 -5.24 -7.91
N VAL A 120 -6.79 -4.54 -8.99
CA VAL A 120 -6.63 -3.10 -9.13
C VAL A 120 -7.25 -2.36 -7.93
N ALA A 121 -8.46 -2.75 -7.51
CA ALA A 121 -9.14 -2.14 -6.37
C ALA A 121 -8.39 -2.34 -5.04
N ARG A 122 -7.77 -3.51 -4.80
CA ARG A 122 -6.97 -3.76 -3.59
C ARG A 122 -5.76 -2.82 -3.46
N TYR A 123 -5.22 -2.38 -4.58
CA TYR A 123 -4.09 -1.45 -4.60
C TYR A 123 -4.52 0.02 -4.76
N ASP A 124 -5.79 0.36 -4.46
CA ASP A 124 -6.39 1.69 -4.63
C ASP A 124 -6.20 2.26 -6.05
N GLY A 125 -6.15 1.37 -7.04
CA GLY A 125 -6.14 1.72 -8.45
C GLY A 125 -7.56 2.01 -8.95
N PHE A 126 -7.66 2.90 -9.90
CA PHE A 126 -8.90 3.23 -10.59
C PHE A 126 -8.97 2.47 -11.92
N LEU A 127 -9.98 1.61 -12.05
CA LEU A 127 -10.25 0.92 -13.30
C LEU A 127 -10.91 1.89 -14.26
N ALA A 128 -10.17 2.31 -15.28
CA ALA A 128 -10.64 3.33 -16.22
C ALA A 128 -11.55 2.75 -17.30
N LYS A 129 -11.13 1.63 -17.90
CA LYS A 129 -11.86 1.05 -19.05
C LYS A 129 -11.48 -0.40 -19.31
N PHE A 130 -12.46 -1.17 -19.77
CA PHE A 130 -12.24 -2.44 -20.46
C PHE A 130 -12.27 -2.22 -21.97
N MET A 131 -11.29 -2.75 -22.70
CA MET A 131 -11.16 -2.65 -24.16
C MET A 131 -11.09 -4.03 -24.77
N GLY A 132 -12.25 -4.74 -24.78
CA GLY A 132 -12.28 -6.14 -25.15
C GLY A 132 -11.59 -7.01 -24.11
N ASP A 133 -10.42 -7.54 -24.47
CA ASP A 133 -9.50 -8.30 -23.63
C ASP A 133 -8.42 -7.43 -22.94
N GLY A 134 -8.44 -6.12 -23.23
CA GLY A 134 -7.55 -5.15 -22.57
C GLY A 134 -8.17 -4.49 -21.36
N VAL A 135 -7.34 -4.17 -20.37
CA VAL A 135 -7.69 -3.45 -19.13
C VAL A 135 -6.80 -2.24 -19.00
N LEU A 136 -7.42 -1.07 -18.77
CA LEU A 136 -6.74 0.18 -18.49
C LEU A 136 -7.02 0.59 -17.04
N ALA A 137 -5.97 0.79 -16.27
CA ALA A 137 -6.07 1.25 -14.90
C ALA A 137 -5.13 2.41 -14.60
N TYR A 138 -5.54 3.27 -13.67
CA TYR A 138 -4.79 4.42 -13.19
C TYR A 138 -4.49 4.29 -11.70
N PHE A 139 -3.28 4.66 -11.29
CA PHE A 139 -2.87 4.79 -9.88
C PHE A 139 -2.46 6.25 -9.65
N GLY A 140 -2.95 6.83 -8.54
CA GLY A 140 -2.85 8.27 -8.29
C GLY A 140 -4.12 9.05 -8.65
N PHE A 141 -5.19 8.36 -9.02
CA PHE A 141 -6.51 8.91 -9.30
C PHE A 141 -7.62 8.04 -8.67
N PRO A 142 -8.68 8.62 -8.09
CA PRO A 142 -8.89 10.06 -7.81
C PRO A 142 -8.00 10.61 -6.70
N ARG A 143 -7.38 9.76 -5.89
CA ARG A 143 -6.45 10.11 -4.81
C ARG A 143 -5.03 9.74 -5.20
N ALA A 144 -4.08 10.67 -4.97
CA ALA A 144 -2.67 10.41 -5.18
C ALA A 144 -2.03 9.88 -3.88
N HIS A 145 -1.15 8.90 -4.02
CA HIS A 145 -0.35 8.34 -2.94
C HIS A 145 1.14 8.47 -3.32
N GLU A 146 2.00 8.53 -2.33
CA GLU A 146 3.45 8.61 -2.56
C GLU A 146 4.02 7.37 -3.26
N ASP A 147 3.31 6.24 -3.17
CA ASP A 147 3.71 4.92 -3.65
C ASP A 147 2.88 4.41 -4.84
N ASP A 148 2.23 5.30 -5.61
CA ASP A 148 1.37 4.89 -6.73
C ASP A 148 2.09 4.04 -7.78
N ALA A 149 3.36 4.30 -8.05
CA ALA A 149 4.17 3.49 -8.95
C ALA A 149 4.40 2.07 -8.40
N GLU A 150 4.66 1.95 -7.09
CA GLU A 150 4.83 0.65 -6.43
C GLU A 150 3.51 -0.13 -6.41
N ARG A 151 2.38 0.55 -6.14
CA ARG A 151 1.02 -0.01 -6.16
C ARG A 151 0.70 -0.61 -7.52
N ALA A 152 0.96 0.14 -8.58
CA ALA A 152 0.76 -0.32 -9.95
C ALA A 152 1.58 -1.57 -10.28
N VAL A 153 2.85 -1.61 -9.86
CA VAL A 153 3.74 -2.75 -10.12
C VAL A 153 3.31 -3.99 -9.31
N ARG A 154 2.96 -3.83 -8.02
CA ARG A 154 2.43 -4.94 -7.20
C ARG A 154 1.14 -5.48 -7.79
N ALA A 155 0.20 -4.60 -8.16
CA ALA A 155 -1.02 -4.99 -8.84
C ALA A 155 -0.73 -5.78 -10.12
N GLY A 156 0.23 -5.33 -10.92
CA GLY A 156 0.65 -6.02 -12.13
C GLY A 156 1.20 -7.43 -11.87
N LEU A 157 2.09 -7.58 -10.88
CA LEU A 157 2.66 -8.88 -10.49
C LEU A 157 1.57 -9.82 -9.96
N GLU A 158 0.65 -9.31 -9.15
CA GLU A 158 -0.45 -10.11 -8.62
C GLU A 158 -1.45 -10.53 -9.71
N ILE A 159 -1.78 -9.64 -10.68
CA ILE A 159 -2.62 -9.98 -11.83
C ILE A 159 -2.00 -11.14 -12.62
N VAL A 160 -0.68 -11.12 -12.88
CA VAL A 160 0.02 -12.22 -13.55
C VAL A 160 -0.20 -13.55 -12.81
N GLY A 161 -0.07 -13.54 -11.47
CA GLY A 161 -0.29 -14.72 -10.63
C GLY A 161 -1.74 -15.21 -10.66
N VAL A 162 -2.69 -14.32 -10.35
CA VAL A 162 -4.12 -14.67 -10.24
C VAL A 162 -4.68 -15.15 -11.57
N VAL A 163 -4.38 -14.46 -12.68
CA VAL A 163 -4.85 -14.86 -14.01
C VAL A 163 -4.28 -16.21 -14.41
N GLY A 164 -3.01 -16.50 -14.05
CA GLY A 164 -2.39 -17.80 -14.27
C GLY A 164 -3.06 -18.97 -13.55
N THR A 165 -3.86 -18.72 -12.50
CA THR A 165 -4.61 -19.74 -11.75
C THR A 165 -6.05 -19.89 -12.21
N LEU A 166 -6.55 -19.00 -13.08
CA LEU A 166 -7.92 -19.11 -13.61
C LEU A 166 -8.08 -20.40 -14.41
N LYS A 167 -9.05 -21.21 -14.00
CA LYS A 167 -9.38 -22.46 -14.68
C LYS A 167 -10.27 -22.16 -15.88
N THR A 168 -9.78 -22.46 -17.07
CA THR A 168 -10.60 -22.48 -18.28
C THR A 168 -11.12 -23.91 -18.51
N ARG A 169 -12.27 -24.04 -19.18
CA ARG A 169 -12.77 -25.37 -19.60
C ARG A 169 -11.79 -26.10 -20.53
N ALA A 170 -10.96 -25.35 -21.26
CA ALA A 170 -9.92 -25.89 -22.14
C ALA A 170 -8.65 -26.33 -21.40
N MET A 171 -8.59 -26.24 -20.07
CA MET A 171 -7.40 -26.52 -19.21
C MET A 171 -6.13 -25.73 -19.61
N GLU A 172 -6.27 -24.63 -20.35
CA GLU A 172 -5.14 -23.77 -20.72
C GLU A 172 -4.86 -22.74 -19.62
N LYS A 173 -3.57 -22.54 -19.31
CA LYS A 173 -3.15 -21.44 -18.43
C LYS A 173 -3.29 -20.12 -19.17
N LEU A 174 -4.11 -19.23 -18.63
CA LEU A 174 -4.19 -17.86 -19.12
C LEU A 174 -2.92 -17.09 -18.71
N GLN A 175 -2.46 -16.24 -19.62
CA GLN A 175 -1.32 -15.35 -19.36
C GLN A 175 -1.67 -13.93 -19.78
N VAL A 176 -1.08 -12.96 -19.11
CA VAL A 176 -1.28 -11.55 -19.44
C VAL A 176 0.04 -10.89 -19.82
N ARG A 177 -0.05 -9.75 -20.50
CA ARG A 177 1.06 -8.83 -20.77
C ARG A 177 0.72 -7.51 -20.13
N ILE A 178 1.64 -6.97 -19.36
CA ILE A 178 1.39 -5.73 -18.61
C ILE A 178 2.46 -4.70 -18.93
N GLY A 179 2.01 -3.48 -19.26
CA GLY A 179 2.85 -2.32 -19.46
C GLY A 179 2.48 -1.20 -18.49
N ILE A 180 3.48 -0.63 -17.80
CA ILE A 180 3.27 0.42 -16.80
C ILE A 180 4.17 1.61 -17.11
N ALA A 181 3.57 2.80 -17.14
CA ALA A 181 4.30 4.07 -17.30
C ALA A 181 3.80 5.11 -16.31
N THR A 182 4.72 5.91 -15.77
CA THR A 182 4.42 7.03 -14.88
C THR A 182 4.82 8.35 -15.55
N GLY A 183 3.94 9.34 -15.51
CA GLY A 183 4.23 10.64 -16.07
C GLY A 183 3.08 11.63 -15.89
N LEU A 184 3.29 12.86 -16.38
CA LEU A 184 2.28 13.90 -16.37
C LEU A 184 1.19 13.59 -17.38
N VAL A 185 -0.04 13.74 -16.95
CA VAL A 185 -1.25 13.62 -17.77
C VAL A 185 -2.19 14.78 -17.46
N VAL A 186 -3.07 15.06 -18.40
CA VAL A 186 -4.18 15.98 -18.20
C VAL A 186 -5.42 15.13 -17.92
N VAL A 187 -5.98 15.28 -16.75
CA VAL A 187 -7.26 14.68 -16.36
C VAL A 187 -8.31 15.76 -16.61
N GLY A 188 -9.11 15.58 -17.62
CA GLY A 188 -10.18 16.52 -17.97
C GLY A 188 -11.56 15.93 -17.67
N ASP A 189 -12.57 16.79 -17.59
CA ASP A 189 -13.95 16.38 -17.56
C ASP A 189 -14.32 15.62 -18.84
N LEU A 190 -15.25 14.75 -18.67
CA LEU A 190 -15.81 13.77 -19.59
C LEU A 190 -15.94 14.26 -21.03
N VAL A 191 -15.22 13.64 -21.95
CA VAL A 191 -15.45 13.79 -23.38
C VAL A 191 -16.58 12.83 -23.79
N GLY A 192 -17.72 13.37 -24.17
CA GLY A 192 -18.88 12.61 -24.63
C GLY A 192 -20.22 13.21 -24.20
N GLN A 193 -21.31 12.93 -24.93
CA GLN A 193 -22.66 13.35 -24.58
C GLN A 193 -23.49 12.13 -24.15
N GLY A 194 -24.22 12.25 -23.03
CA GLY A 194 -25.15 11.23 -22.56
C GLY A 194 -24.48 10.08 -21.79
N ALA A 195 -24.96 8.83 -21.95
CA ALA A 195 -24.51 7.64 -21.23
C ALA A 195 -23.09 7.17 -21.59
N ALA A 196 -22.39 7.83 -22.52
CA ALA A 196 -21.03 7.54 -22.97
C ALA A 196 -20.01 8.58 -22.48
N GLN A 197 -20.22 9.18 -21.33
CA GLN A 197 -19.26 10.10 -20.72
C GLN A 197 -18.08 9.30 -20.16
N GLU A 198 -16.89 9.48 -20.75
CA GLU A 198 -15.64 8.87 -20.27
C GLU A 198 -14.71 9.97 -19.73
N GLN A 199 -14.14 9.75 -18.56
CA GLN A 199 -13.06 10.60 -18.06
C GLN A 199 -11.82 10.39 -18.94
N ALA A 200 -11.44 11.41 -19.68
CA ALA A 200 -10.28 11.34 -20.58
C ALA A 200 -9.00 11.69 -19.81
N VAL A 201 -8.12 10.73 -19.68
CA VAL A 201 -6.71 10.98 -19.32
C VAL A 201 -5.93 11.13 -20.62
N VAL A 202 -5.46 12.34 -20.89
CA VAL A 202 -4.75 12.69 -22.15
C VAL A 202 -3.29 12.96 -21.85
N GLY A 203 -2.39 12.40 -22.66
CA GLY A 203 -0.95 12.58 -22.55
C GLY A 203 -0.16 11.45 -23.18
N ASP A 204 1.16 11.55 -23.16
CA ASP A 204 2.07 10.52 -23.69
C ASP A 204 2.13 9.28 -22.80
N THR A 205 1.83 9.42 -21.50
CA THR A 205 1.95 8.34 -20.50
C THR A 205 1.05 7.13 -20.80
N PRO A 206 -0.26 7.27 -21.11
CA PRO A 206 -1.09 6.14 -21.53
C PRO A 206 -0.58 5.44 -22.79
N ASN A 207 -0.14 6.23 -23.78
CA ASN A 207 0.41 5.69 -25.01
C ASN A 207 1.69 4.88 -24.75
N LEU A 208 2.58 5.38 -23.88
CA LEU A 208 3.80 4.67 -23.50
C LEU A 208 3.48 3.37 -22.76
N ALA A 209 2.54 3.37 -21.83
CA ALA A 209 2.13 2.15 -21.11
C ALA A 209 1.57 1.09 -22.07
N ALA A 210 0.72 1.48 -23.04
CA ALA A 210 0.20 0.59 -24.07
C ALA A 210 1.30 0.00 -24.97
N ARG A 211 2.34 0.79 -25.29
CA ARG A 211 3.49 0.29 -26.09
C ARG A 211 4.36 -0.67 -25.30
N LEU A 212 4.58 -0.40 -24.01
CA LEU A 212 5.33 -1.30 -23.12
C LEU A 212 4.60 -2.64 -22.92
N GLN A 213 3.27 -2.62 -22.86
CA GLN A 213 2.46 -3.84 -22.88
C GLN A 213 2.72 -4.68 -24.14
N GLY A 214 2.85 -4.03 -25.31
CA GLY A 214 3.18 -4.72 -26.56
C GLY A 214 4.60 -5.31 -26.60
N VAL A 215 5.55 -4.81 -25.79
CA VAL A 215 6.92 -5.35 -25.63
C VAL A 215 6.96 -6.52 -24.65
N ALA A 216 6.03 -6.55 -23.69
CA ALA A 216 5.97 -7.59 -22.68
C ALA A 216 5.71 -8.98 -23.30
N LEU A 217 6.46 -9.98 -22.87
CA LEU A 217 6.15 -11.38 -23.17
C LEU A 217 5.00 -11.86 -22.27
N PRO A 218 4.28 -12.94 -22.64
CA PRO A 218 3.27 -13.54 -21.78
C PRO A 218 3.79 -13.79 -20.36
N GLY A 219 3.03 -13.36 -19.35
CA GLY A 219 3.42 -13.47 -17.93
C GLY A 219 4.39 -12.40 -17.45
N GLN A 220 4.61 -11.32 -18.21
CA GLN A 220 5.58 -10.28 -17.82
C GLN A 220 4.92 -8.93 -17.54
N VAL A 221 5.56 -8.21 -16.60
CA VAL A 221 5.31 -6.80 -16.31
C VAL A 221 6.50 -5.98 -16.79
N VAL A 222 6.25 -5.05 -17.71
CA VAL A 222 7.27 -4.16 -18.27
C VAL A 222 6.95 -2.72 -17.90
N ILE A 223 7.96 -1.99 -17.44
CA ILE A 223 7.82 -0.62 -16.93
C ILE A 223 8.70 0.37 -17.68
N ALA A 224 8.30 1.64 -17.68
CA ALA A 224 9.07 2.76 -18.18
C ALA A 224 10.21 3.18 -17.24
N GLU A 225 11.21 3.89 -17.79
CA GLU A 225 12.30 4.49 -17.01
C GLU A 225 11.81 5.42 -15.89
N ALA A 226 10.79 6.25 -16.14
CA ALA A 226 10.23 7.14 -15.13
C ALA A 226 9.62 6.34 -13.97
N THR A 227 8.90 5.26 -14.26
CA THR A 227 8.38 4.32 -13.25
C THR A 227 9.53 3.67 -12.47
N ARG A 228 10.58 3.18 -13.17
CA ARG A 228 11.75 2.55 -12.54
C ARG A 228 12.42 3.46 -11.49
N ARG A 229 12.55 4.75 -11.79
CA ARG A 229 13.15 5.74 -10.86
C ARG A 229 12.35 5.91 -9.59
N LEU A 230 11.02 5.82 -9.65
CA LEU A 230 10.12 5.96 -8.49
C LEU A 230 10.12 4.70 -7.60
N LEU A 231 10.43 3.54 -8.16
CA LEU A 231 10.43 2.28 -7.41
C LEU A 231 11.66 2.11 -6.48
N GLY A 232 12.75 2.85 -6.70
CA GLY A 232 13.99 2.61 -5.97
C GLY A 232 14.46 1.16 -6.16
N ASP A 233 14.88 0.51 -5.07
CA ASP A 233 15.38 -0.88 -5.08
C ASP A 233 14.37 -1.87 -4.47
N VAL A 234 13.06 -1.52 -4.48
CA VAL A 234 11.98 -2.35 -3.92
C VAL A 234 11.71 -3.62 -4.74
N PHE A 235 12.08 -3.61 -6.02
CA PHE A 235 11.81 -4.73 -6.94
C PHE A 235 13.09 -5.22 -7.61
N ASP A 236 13.13 -6.52 -7.91
CA ASP A 236 14.11 -7.10 -8.82
C ASP A 236 13.71 -6.78 -10.25
N ILE A 237 14.59 -6.04 -10.93
CA ILE A 237 14.30 -5.45 -12.24
C ILE A 237 15.44 -5.74 -13.20
N THR A 238 15.08 -6.18 -14.42
CA THR A 238 16.03 -6.39 -15.52
C THR A 238 15.85 -5.34 -16.60
N HIS A 239 16.94 -4.70 -17.01
CA HIS A 239 16.93 -3.75 -18.12
C HIS A 239 16.78 -4.49 -19.45
N LEU A 240 15.80 -4.12 -20.26
CA LEU A 240 15.54 -4.69 -21.57
C LEU A 240 16.18 -3.91 -22.73
N GLY A 241 16.93 -2.84 -22.40
CA GLY A 241 17.53 -1.94 -23.40
C GLY A 241 16.56 -0.88 -23.93
N GLY A 242 17.05 -0.09 -24.87
CA GLY A 242 16.22 0.88 -25.60
C GLY A 242 15.27 0.16 -26.57
N GLN A 243 13.99 0.47 -26.49
CA GLN A 243 12.95 -0.14 -27.31
C GLN A 243 12.53 0.80 -28.45
N SER A 244 12.46 0.28 -29.67
CA SER A 244 11.89 1.03 -30.80
C SER A 244 10.36 0.96 -30.69
N LEU A 245 9.75 1.97 -30.08
CA LEU A 245 8.30 2.03 -29.89
C LEU A 245 7.65 2.91 -30.96
N LYS A 246 6.68 2.36 -31.70
CA LYS A 246 6.00 3.07 -32.78
C LYS A 246 5.32 4.35 -32.26
N GLY A 247 5.71 5.54 -32.77
CA GLY A 247 5.11 6.81 -32.38
C GLY A 247 5.65 7.42 -31.07
N VAL A 248 6.72 6.86 -30.48
CA VAL A 248 7.45 7.45 -29.36
C VAL A 248 8.79 7.96 -29.85
N ALA A 249 9.12 9.21 -29.55
CA ALA A 249 10.40 9.80 -29.97
C ALA A 249 11.57 9.13 -29.22
N GLY A 250 12.62 8.76 -29.96
CA GLY A 250 13.80 8.10 -29.40
C GLY A 250 13.62 6.60 -29.18
N GLN A 251 14.50 6.04 -28.35
CA GLN A 251 14.44 4.64 -27.90
C GLN A 251 14.33 4.63 -26.37
N PRO A 252 13.12 4.75 -25.81
CA PRO A 252 12.96 4.75 -24.37
C PRO A 252 13.40 3.42 -23.77
N SER A 253 14.12 3.49 -22.66
CA SER A 253 14.52 2.31 -21.88
C SER A 253 13.30 1.63 -21.28
N ALA A 254 13.23 0.31 -21.44
CA ALA A 254 12.22 -0.53 -20.85
C ALA A 254 12.86 -1.49 -19.83
N TYR A 255 12.08 -1.85 -18.82
CA TYR A 255 12.53 -2.70 -17.73
C TYR A 255 11.49 -3.75 -17.41
N ARG A 256 11.93 -5.00 -17.27
CA ARG A 256 11.08 -6.09 -16.80
C ARG A 256 11.15 -6.16 -15.29
N VAL A 257 10.00 -6.19 -14.62
CA VAL A 257 9.90 -6.49 -13.20
C VAL A 257 9.79 -8.02 -13.02
N ILE A 258 10.62 -8.57 -12.13
CA ILE A 258 10.65 -10.01 -11.85
C ILE A 258 9.83 -10.32 -10.60
N SER A 259 10.16 -9.66 -9.49
CA SER A 259 9.53 -9.89 -8.19
C SER A 259 9.71 -8.67 -7.30
N GLU A 260 8.93 -8.59 -6.22
CA GLU A 260 9.22 -7.67 -5.13
C GLU A 260 10.45 -8.18 -4.37
N ARG A 261 11.41 -7.28 -4.13
CA ARG A 261 12.56 -7.58 -3.27
C ARG A 261 12.11 -7.65 -1.83
N ILE A 262 12.49 -8.70 -1.15
CA ILE A 262 12.40 -8.75 0.30
C ILE A 262 13.53 -7.84 0.83
N ALA A 263 13.24 -6.56 0.95
CA ALA A 263 14.18 -5.58 1.50
C ALA A 263 14.06 -5.57 3.03
N GLU A 264 15.18 -5.35 3.73
CA GLU A 264 15.19 -5.21 5.19
C GLU A 264 14.34 -4.02 5.67
N SER A 265 14.19 -2.97 4.85
CA SER A 265 13.22 -1.89 5.06
C SER A 265 12.90 -1.16 3.75
N ARG A 266 11.65 -0.64 3.61
CA ARG A 266 11.26 0.24 2.50
C ARG A 266 12.09 1.50 2.43
N PHE A 267 12.52 2.01 3.57
CA PHE A 267 13.35 3.20 3.65
C PHE A 267 14.74 2.94 3.06
N GLU A 268 15.34 1.75 3.31
CA GLU A 268 16.60 1.34 2.70
C GLU A 268 16.48 1.17 1.19
N ALA A 269 15.43 0.53 0.74
CA ALA A 269 15.17 0.31 -0.68
C ALA A 269 14.93 1.62 -1.46
N ARG A 270 14.39 2.66 -0.81
CA ARG A 270 14.17 3.98 -1.44
C ARG A 270 15.35 4.92 -1.32
N ALA A 271 16.25 4.71 -0.36
CA ALA A 271 17.37 5.60 -0.03
C ALA A 271 18.65 5.30 -0.81
N SER A 272 18.57 4.96 -2.10
CA SER A 272 19.73 4.75 -2.98
C SER A 272 20.57 6.02 -3.27
N GLY A 273 20.36 7.13 -2.50
CA GLY A 273 21.11 8.38 -2.57
C GLY A 273 21.75 8.78 -1.23
N ALA A 274 22.77 9.64 -1.27
CA ALA A 274 23.44 10.17 -0.06
C ALA A 274 22.43 10.76 0.91
N MET A 275 22.22 10.10 2.05
CA MET A 275 21.30 10.56 3.09
C MET A 275 21.86 11.81 3.77
N SER A 276 21.05 12.87 3.82
CA SER A 276 21.38 14.06 4.62
C SER A 276 21.44 13.70 6.10
N ASN A 277 22.29 14.34 6.88
CA ASN A 277 22.41 14.10 8.32
C ASN A 277 21.04 14.28 9.04
N MET A 278 20.78 13.44 10.05
CA MET A 278 19.60 13.57 10.90
C MET A 278 19.75 14.86 11.72
N VAL A 279 18.74 15.73 11.72
CA VAL A 279 18.78 17.02 12.43
C VAL A 279 17.69 17.04 13.49
N GLY A 280 18.08 17.35 14.74
CA GLY A 280 17.15 17.66 15.82
C GLY A 280 16.40 16.47 16.42
N ARG A 281 16.98 15.24 16.37
CA ARG A 281 16.41 14.02 16.98
C ARG A 281 17.42 13.29 17.87
N ASP A 282 18.42 14.01 18.35
CA ASP A 282 19.51 13.45 19.16
C ASP A 282 19.00 12.93 20.51
N HIS A 283 17.98 13.58 21.07
CA HIS A 283 17.40 13.18 22.35
C HIS A 283 16.61 11.86 22.23
N GLU A 284 15.79 11.74 21.20
CA GLU A 284 15.03 10.52 20.93
C GLU A 284 15.97 9.33 20.63
N LEU A 285 17.03 9.56 19.85
CA LEU A 285 18.04 8.55 19.59
C LEU A 285 18.78 8.14 20.86
N ALA A 286 19.18 9.09 21.70
CA ALA A 286 19.86 8.81 22.97
C ALA A 286 18.99 7.93 23.90
N LEU A 287 17.69 8.21 23.99
CA LEU A 287 16.74 7.40 24.75
C LEU A 287 16.66 5.96 24.21
N MET A 288 16.57 5.80 22.89
CA MET A 288 16.53 4.47 22.27
C MET A 288 17.83 3.69 22.53
N LEU A 289 18.99 4.35 22.50
CA LEU A 289 20.29 3.74 22.83
C LEU A 289 20.39 3.35 24.31
N GLU A 290 19.78 4.12 25.21
CA GLU A 290 19.68 3.75 26.62
C GLU A 290 18.86 2.48 26.80
N ARG A 291 17.70 2.37 26.13
CA ARG A 291 16.88 1.15 26.13
C ARG A 291 17.64 -0.04 25.52
N TRP A 292 18.42 0.20 24.50
CA TRP A 292 19.29 -0.84 23.92
C TRP A 292 20.31 -1.36 24.92
N LYS A 293 20.93 -0.49 25.71
CA LYS A 293 21.85 -0.91 26.78
C LYS A 293 21.18 -1.81 27.81
N GLN A 294 19.95 -1.49 28.22
CA GLN A 294 19.16 -2.31 29.13
C GLN A 294 18.83 -3.68 28.51
N ALA A 295 18.39 -3.70 27.23
CA ALA A 295 18.14 -4.94 26.53
C ALA A 295 19.39 -5.83 26.44
N LYS A 296 20.58 -5.26 26.19
CA LYS A 296 21.85 -6.01 26.23
C LYS A 296 22.19 -6.60 27.60
N ALA A 297 21.71 -5.97 28.68
CA ALA A 297 21.88 -6.49 30.03
C ALA A 297 20.87 -7.62 30.39
N GLY A 298 19.99 -7.99 29.47
CA GLY A 298 18.97 -9.01 29.66
C GLY A 298 17.63 -8.46 30.15
N GLU A 299 17.48 -7.15 30.24
CA GLU A 299 16.25 -6.45 30.58
C GLU A 299 15.52 -6.07 29.28
N GLY A 300 14.64 -6.92 28.80
CA GLY A 300 13.94 -6.70 27.55
C GLY A 300 13.22 -5.36 27.48
N GLN A 301 13.27 -4.73 26.33
CA GLN A 301 12.73 -3.39 26.10
C GLN A 301 11.77 -3.36 24.90
N PHE A 302 10.73 -2.56 25.01
CA PHE A 302 9.81 -2.28 23.90
C PHE A 302 9.69 -0.78 23.72
N VAL A 303 10.03 -0.28 22.54
CA VAL A 303 9.92 1.14 22.18
C VAL A 303 8.85 1.30 21.11
N LEU A 304 7.76 1.99 21.46
CA LEU A 304 6.70 2.36 20.53
C LEU A 304 6.94 3.77 20.00
N LEU A 305 7.40 3.88 18.77
CA LEU A 305 7.69 5.13 18.10
C LEU A 305 6.47 5.58 17.27
N SER A 306 5.76 6.59 17.78
CA SER A 306 4.54 7.11 17.15
C SER A 306 4.77 8.47 16.51
N GLY A 307 4.14 8.75 15.37
CA GLY A 307 4.20 10.05 14.71
C GLY A 307 3.51 10.05 13.35
N GLU A 308 3.20 11.24 12.85
CA GLU A 308 2.56 11.44 11.55
C GLU A 308 3.42 10.92 10.37
N ALA A 309 2.79 10.76 9.20
CA ALA A 309 3.50 10.42 7.99
C ALA A 309 4.58 11.49 7.68
N GLY A 310 5.76 11.06 7.23
CA GLY A 310 6.86 11.97 6.89
C GLY A 310 7.58 12.64 8.06
N ILE A 311 7.20 12.43 9.33
CA ILE A 311 7.79 13.07 10.52
C ILE A 311 9.23 12.61 10.83
N GLY A 312 9.71 11.54 10.16
CA GLY A 312 11.06 11.02 10.32
C GLY A 312 11.18 9.74 11.15
N LYS A 313 10.11 8.97 11.37
CA LYS A 313 10.15 7.68 12.11
C LYS A 313 11.18 6.71 11.51
N SER A 314 11.08 6.40 10.23
CA SER A 314 11.99 5.45 9.56
C SER A 314 13.43 5.96 9.55
N ARG A 315 13.63 7.28 9.52
CA ARG A 315 14.96 7.88 9.64
C ARG A 315 15.56 7.70 11.02
N LEU A 316 14.75 7.89 12.08
CA LEU A 316 15.19 7.65 13.45
C LEU A 316 15.46 6.17 13.70
N THR A 317 14.60 5.28 13.17
CA THR A 317 14.83 3.82 13.18
C THR A 317 16.16 3.47 12.51
N ARG A 318 16.46 4.06 11.36
CA ARG A 318 17.75 3.87 10.67
C ARG A 318 18.90 4.41 11.50
N GLY A 319 18.79 5.60 12.08
CA GLY A 319 19.81 6.16 12.97
C GLY A 319 20.13 5.25 14.15
N MET A 320 19.11 4.58 14.71
CA MET A 320 19.30 3.56 15.74
C MET A 320 20.05 2.34 15.22
N ILE A 321 19.67 1.80 14.07
CA ILE A 321 20.33 0.65 13.42
C ILE A 321 21.80 0.98 13.14
N ASP A 322 22.08 2.15 12.58
CA ASP A 322 23.44 2.60 12.26
C ASP A 322 24.29 2.76 13.52
N ALA A 323 23.71 3.33 14.58
CA ALA A 323 24.42 3.54 15.84
C ALA A 323 24.86 2.24 16.53
N VAL A 324 24.08 1.15 16.37
CA VAL A 324 24.41 -0.16 16.96
C VAL A 324 25.14 -1.11 16.01
N SER A 325 25.33 -0.72 14.76
CA SER A 325 25.91 -1.58 13.70
C SER A 325 27.31 -2.10 14.01
N SER A 326 28.09 -1.35 14.77
CA SER A 326 29.46 -1.76 15.20
C SER A 326 29.46 -2.75 16.36
N GLU A 327 28.33 -2.99 17.02
CA GLU A 327 28.22 -3.91 18.16
C GLU A 327 27.75 -5.30 17.71
N PRO A 328 28.21 -6.39 18.35
CA PRO A 328 27.70 -7.72 18.05
C PRO A 328 26.24 -7.86 18.45
N HIS A 329 25.33 -7.91 17.50
CA HIS A 329 23.90 -8.11 17.71
C HIS A 329 23.27 -8.89 16.55
N MET A 330 22.02 -9.29 16.68
CA MET A 330 21.18 -9.82 15.61
C MET A 330 20.07 -8.82 15.33
N ARG A 331 19.79 -8.59 14.06
CA ARG A 331 18.67 -7.75 13.63
C ARG A 331 17.59 -8.61 13.00
N VAL A 332 16.35 -8.39 13.43
CA VAL A 332 15.14 -8.97 12.85
C VAL A 332 14.25 -7.80 12.43
N SER A 333 14.03 -7.62 11.14
CA SER A 333 13.27 -6.49 10.60
C SER A 333 12.01 -7.00 9.90
N CYS A 334 10.85 -6.58 10.40
CA CYS A 334 9.55 -6.89 9.84
C CYS A 334 8.87 -5.58 9.40
N GLN A 335 8.16 -5.60 8.27
CA GLN A 335 7.43 -4.45 7.79
C GLN A 335 5.97 -4.79 7.50
N CYS A 336 5.06 -4.04 8.11
CA CYS A 336 3.64 -4.12 7.79
C CYS A 336 3.32 -3.33 6.52
N SER A 337 2.30 -3.78 5.80
CA SER A 337 1.88 -3.17 4.54
C SER A 337 0.36 -3.12 4.47
N PRO A 338 -0.24 -2.03 3.96
CA PRO A 338 -1.69 -1.93 3.80
C PRO A 338 -2.27 -3.03 2.89
N TYR A 339 -1.44 -3.59 2.01
CA TYR A 339 -1.86 -4.62 1.05
C TYR A 339 -1.96 -6.02 1.65
N HIS A 340 -1.39 -6.22 2.83
CA HIS A 340 -1.31 -7.51 3.53
C HIS A 340 -1.88 -7.44 4.94
N ALA A 341 -2.71 -6.42 5.24
CA ALA A 341 -3.37 -6.28 6.54
C ALA A 341 -4.31 -7.46 6.87
N ASP A 342 -4.80 -8.14 5.83
CA ASP A 342 -5.65 -9.35 5.96
C ASP A 342 -4.86 -10.67 5.77
N SER A 343 -3.53 -10.60 5.62
CA SER A 343 -2.66 -11.77 5.41
C SER A 343 -1.95 -12.13 6.71
N PRO A 344 -2.40 -13.18 7.44
CA PRO A 344 -1.84 -13.52 8.74
C PRO A 344 -0.33 -13.76 8.71
N LEU A 345 0.40 -13.12 9.63
CA LEU A 345 1.86 -13.25 9.81
C LEU A 345 2.70 -12.87 8.57
N TYR A 346 2.13 -12.16 7.61
CA TYR A 346 2.85 -11.79 6.38
C TYR A 346 4.22 -11.15 6.65
N PRO A 347 4.37 -10.14 7.55
CA PRO A 347 5.67 -9.53 7.82
C PRO A 347 6.71 -10.51 8.35
N VAL A 348 6.25 -11.49 9.14
CA VAL A 348 7.10 -12.52 9.75
C VAL A 348 7.51 -13.58 8.74
N ILE A 349 6.58 -14.01 7.88
CA ILE A 349 6.83 -14.92 6.76
C ILE A 349 7.90 -14.35 5.84
N GLN A 350 7.77 -13.07 5.46
CA GLN A 350 8.75 -12.40 4.61
C GLN A 350 10.13 -12.33 5.27
N GLN A 351 10.17 -11.94 6.54
CA GLN A 351 11.43 -11.86 7.28
C GLN A 351 12.10 -13.23 7.41
N LEU A 352 11.34 -14.27 7.69
CA LEU A 352 11.89 -15.63 7.85
C LEU A 352 12.43 -16.17 6.51
N ALA A 353 11.69 -15.97 5.42
CA ALA A 353 12.12 -16.33 4.07
C ALA A 353 13.41 -15.58 3.66
N PHE A 354 13.48 -14.28 3.97
CA PHE A 354 14.64 -13.44 3.73
C PHE A 354 15.85 -13.91 4.53
N ALA A 355 15.70 -14.12 5.84
CA ALA A 355 16.78 -14.58 6.70
C ALA A 355 17.33 -15.95 6.25
N ALA A 356 16.48 -16.83 5.76
CA ALA A 356 16.85 -18.12 5.20
C ALA A 356 17.46 -18.02 3.80
N GLY A 357 17.35 -16.86 3.13
CA GLY A 357 17.83 -16.68 1.75
C GLY A 357 17.08 -17.54 0.75
N ILE A 358 15.78 -17.82 1.02
CA ILE A 358 14.91 -18.62 0.15
C ILE A 358 14.60 -17.84 -1.11
N LYS A 359 14.84 -18.47 -2.27
CA LYS A 359 14.49 -17.92 -3.58
C LYS A 359 13.24 -18.59 -4.13
N THR A 360 12.53 -17.89 -4.99
CA THR A 360 11.30 -18.40 -5.62
C THR A 360 11.55 -19.70 -6.41
N ASP A 361 12.69 -19.78 -7.08
CA ASP A 361 13.05 -20.90 -7.98
C ASP A 361 13.75 -22.07 -7.27
N ASP A 362 14.07 -21.95 -5.96
CA ASP A 362 14.64 -23.06 -5.19
C ASP A 362 13.63 -24.21 -5.09
N ASP A 363 14.08 -25.45 -5.08
CA ASP A 363 13.22 -26.59 -4.80
C ASP A 363 12.83 -26.67 -3.30
N ASN A 364 11.92 -27.59 -2.97
CA ASN A 364 11.40 -27.67 -1.59
C ASN A 364 12.48 -28.09 -0.59
N ASP A 365 13.36 -29.01 -0.96
CA ASP A 365 14.41 -29.50 -0.07
C ASP A 365 15.48 -28.45 0.16
N ASP A 366 15.89 -27.72 -0.86
CA ASP A 366 16.81 -26.59 -0.75
C ASP A 366 16.23 -25.50 0.15
N LYS A 367 14.93 -25.20 0.03
CA LYS A 367 14.24 -24.24 0.91
C LYS A 367 14.23 -24.69 2.37
N LEU A 368 13.98 -25.97 2.62
CA LEU A 368 14.02 -26.56 3.97
C LEU A 368 15.43 -26.51 4.56
N ASP A 369 16.47 -26.88 3.78
CA ASP A 369 17.87 -26.82 4.20
C ASP A 369 18.30 -25.39 4.56
N ARG A 370 17.88 -24.39 3.78
CA ARG A 370 18.16 -22.98 4.07
C ARG A 370 17.44 -22.51 5.33
N LEU A 371 16.19 -22.90 5.49
CA LEU A 371 15.38 -22.55 6.68
C LEU A 371 16.05 -23.13 7.94
N GLU A 372 16.42 -24.41 7.94
CA GLU A 372 17.03 -25.07 9.11
C GLU A 372 18.32 -24.41 9.58
N LYS A 373 19.10 -23.80 8.67
CA LYS A 373 20.34 -23.08 9.01
C LYS A 373 20.11 -21.83 9.85
N VAL A 374 18.95 -21.20 9.72
CA VAL A 374 18.62 -19.95 10.45
C VAL A 374 17.76 -20.18 11.67
N LEU A 375 17.09 -21.33 11.74
CA LEU A 375 16.27 -21.69 12.91
C LEU A 375 17.16 -22.05 14.11
N VAL A 376 16.76 -21.55 15.26
CA VAL A 376 17.36 -21.88 16.57
C VAL A 376 16.28 -22.44 17.49
N GLY A 377 16.64 -23.20 18.53
CA GLY A 377 15.70 -23.76 19.49
C GLY A 377 15.28 -25.20 19.18
N ALA A 378 14.07 -25.56 19.59
CA ALA A 378 13.61 -26.94 19.57
C ALA A 378 13.36 -27.47 18.15
N GLU A 379 13.82 -28.71 17.87
CA GLU A 379 13.56 -29.37 16.58
C GLU A 379 12.05 -29.54 16.30
N SER A 380 11.25 -29.67 17.35
CA SER A 380 9.77 -29.75 17.25
C SER A 380 9.10 -28.51 16.66
N ASP A 381 9.77 -27.35 16.68
CA ASP A 381 9.24 -26.09 16.13
C ASP A 381 9.50 -25.96 14.63
N ARG A 382 10.50 -26.68 14.07
CA ARG A 382 10.90 -26.61 12.66
C ARG A 382 9.76 -26.93 11.67
N PRO A 383 8.98 -28.03 11.86
CA PRO A 383 7.89 -28.32 10.93
C PRO A 383 6.79 -27.25 10.92
N LEU A 384 6.54 -26.59 12.05
CA LEU A 384 5.57 -25.50 12.14
C LEU A 384 6.02 -24.26 11.37
N LEU A 385 7.30 -23.91 11.48
CA LEU A 385 7.88 -22.77 10.78
C LEU A 385 8.06 -23.04 9.27
N ALA A 386 8.35 -24.29 8.89
CA ALA A 386 8.36 -24.70 7.49
C ALA A 386 6.94 -24.65 6.87
N ALA A 387 5.93 -25.15 7.59
CA ALA A 387 4.53 -25.07 7.16
C ALA A 387 4.04 -23.62 7.06
N LEU A 388 4.49 -22.71 7.95
CA LEU A 388 4.20 -21.27 7.87
C LEU A 388 4.69 -20.65 6.57
N LEU A 389 5.84 -21.10 6.04
CA LEU A 389 6.37 -20.68 4.74
C LEU A 389 5.72 -21.41 3.54
N GLY A 390 4.71 -22.25 3.78
CA GLY A 390 4.05 -23.04 2.74
C GLY A 390 4.91 -24.17 2.15
N LEU A 391 5.96 -24.61 2.86
CA LEU A 391 6.84 -25.68 2.41
C LEU A 391 6.21 -27.05 2.69
N GLN A 392 6.49 -28.01 1.82
CA GLN A 392 6.05 -29.40 2.04
C GLN A 392 6.90 -30.04 3.13
N THR A 393 6.24 -30.45 4.23
CA THR A 393 6.90 -30.93 5.44
C THR A 393 6.89 -32.45 5.57
N GLU A 394 5.98 -33.15 4.88
CA GLU A 394 5.68 -34.57 5.09
C GLU A 394 6.88 -35.48 4.85
N GLY A 395 7.69 -35.20 3.82
CA GLY A 395 8.87 -36.00 3.48
C GLY A 395 10.01 -35.92 4.51
N ARG A 396 10.13 -34.80 5.25
CA ARG A 396 11.24 -34.55 6.17
C ARG A 396 10.86 -34.64 7.66
N TYR A 397 9.68 -34.14 8.02
CA TYR A 397 9.23 -34.03 9.42
C TYR A 397 7.99 -34.89 9.71
N GLY A 398 7.41 -35.56 8.70
CA GLY A 398 6.13 -36.25 8.82
C GLY A 398 4.93 -35.31 8.84
N THR A 399 3.73 -35.89 9.01
CA THR A 399 2.47 -35.15 9.05
C THR A 399 2.27 -34.42 10.36
N LEU A 400 1.89 -33.14 10.29
CA LEU A 400 1.46 -32.34 11.43
C LEU A 400 0.03 -32.74 11.82
N ASN A 401 -0.10 -33.69 12.75
CA ASN A 401 -1.41 -34.14 13.26
C ASN A 401 -1.99 -33.12 14.26
N LEU A 402 -2.31 -31.90 13.77
CA LEU A 402 -2.82 -30.78 14.56
C LEU A 402 -4.09 -30.22 13.92
N THR A 403 -5.02 -29.79 14.75
CA THR A 403 -6.13 -28.98 14.24
C THR A 403 -5.60 -27.60 13.79
N PRO A 404 -6.28 -26.88 12.88
CA PRO A 404 -5.85 -25.55 12.44
C PRO A 404 -5.63 -24.57 13.60
N GLN A 405 -6.47 -24.64 14.64
CA GLN A 405 -6.34 -23.81 15.83
C GLN A 405 -5.08 -24.17 16.66
N GLN A 406 -4.80 -25.46 16.83
CA GLN A 406 -3.60 -25.93 17.51
C GLN A 406 -2.34 -25.57 16.73
N GLN A 407 -2.37 -25.73 15.42
CA GLN A 407 -1.24 -25.35 14.56
C GLN A 407 -0.95 -23.87 14.67
N ARG A 408 -1.97 -23.01 14.60
CA ARG A 408 -1.82 -21.57 14.78
C ARG A 408 -1.20 -21.22 16.13
N ALA A 409 -1.73 -21.71 17.23
CA ALA A 409 -1.23 -21.44 18.58
C ALA A 409 0.23 -21.89 18.75
N ARG A 410 0.57 -23.10 18.26
CA ARG A 410 1.95 -23.62 18.33
C ARG A 410 2.90 -22.87 17.43
N THR A 411 2.46 -22.41 16.26
CA THR A 411 3.28 -21.58 15.36
C THR A 411 3.63 -20.24 16.02
N LEU A 412 2.67 -19.58 16.66
CA LEU A 412 2.94 -18.35 17.41
C LEU A 412 3.95 -18.61 18.54
N GLN A 413 3.78 -19.69 19.30
CA GLN A 413 4.72 -20.05 20.35
C GLN A 413 6.12 -20.37 19.80
N ALA A 414 6.22 -21.08 18.67
CA ALA A 414 7.49 -21.37 18.00
C ALA A 414 8.21 -20.10 17.56
N LEU A 415 7.49 -19.09 17.05
CA LEU A 415 8.06 -17.77 16.68
C LEU A 415 8.59 -17.01 17.90
N VAL A 416 7.84 -17.02 19.01
CA VAL A 416 8.30 -16.42 20.28
C VAL A 416 9.54 -17.15 20.80
N ASN A 417 9.54 -18.48 20.80
CA ASN A 417 10.68 -19.29 21.19
C ASN A 417 11.91 -18.96 20.32
N GLN A 418 11.73 -18.88 18.99
CA GLN A 418 12.79 -18.50 18.06
C GLN A 418 13.43 -17.16 18.45
N LEU A 419 12.63 -16.13 18.75
CA LEU A 419 13.13 -14.81 19.15
C LEU A 419 13.93 -14.88 20.48
N VAL A 420 13.42 -15.59 21.48
CA VAL A 420 14.09 -15.76 22.79
C VAL A 420 15.39 -16.55 22.63
N GLU A 421 15.41 -17.63 21.85
CA GLU A 421 16.60 -18.43 21.62
C GLU A 421 17.67 -17.66 20.83
N LEU A 422 17.29 -16.82 19.87
CA LEU A 422 18.19 -15.90 19.19
C LEU A 422 18.88 -14.96 20.20
N SER A 423 18.12 -14.43 21.16
CA SER A 423 18.63 -13.49 22.16
C SER A 423 19.62 -14.10 23.14
N ARG A 424 19.59 -15.43 23.32
CA ARG A 424 20.59 -16.17 24.11
C ARG A 424 21.95 -16.25 23.43
N ARG A 425 21.96 -16.14 22.10
CA ARG A 425 23.22 -16.14 21.32
C ARG A 425 23.85 -14.75 21.23
N LYS A 426 23.03 -13.75 20.93
CA LYS A 426 23.41 -12.33 20.83
C LYS A 426 22.19 -11.45 21.12
N PRO A 427 22.38 -10.25 21.66
CA PRO A 427 21.29 -9.28 21.79
C PRO A 427 20.56 -9.09 20.46
N VAL A 428 19.23 -9.03 20.53
CA VAL A 428 18.36 -8.91 19.34
C VAL A 428 17.73 -7.52 19.28
N LEU A 429 17.91 -6.83 18.16
CA LEU A 429 17.14 -5.66 17.78
C LEU A 429 16.04 -6.11 16.82
N PHE A 430 14.81 -6.22 17.35
CA PHE A 430 13.62 -6.51 16.57
C PHE A 430 12.96 -5.21 16.14
N VAL A 431 12.81 -4.99 14.84
CA VAL A 431 12.20 -3.78 14.26
C VAL A 431 10.92 -4.18 13.55
N LEU A 432 9.80 -3.55 13.91
CA LEU A 432 8.52 -3.69 13.22
C LEU A 432 8.07 -2.32 12.70
N GLU A 433 8.19 -2.13 11.40
CA GLU A 433 7.81 -0.86 10.79
C GLU A 433 6.32 -0.85 10.39
N ASP A 434 5.71 0.34 10.51
CA ASP A 434 4.36 0.64 10.06
C ASP A 434 3.25 -0.24 10.67
N ALA A 435 3.36 -0.52 11.99
CA ALA A 435 2.43 -1.38 12.72
C ALA A 435 0.95 -0.92 12.69
N HIS A 436 0.65 0.28 12.20
CA HIS A 436 -0.73 0.69 11.96
C HIS A 436 -1.43 -0.10 10.83
N TRP A 437 -0.69 -0.92 10.08
CA TRP A 437 -1.20 -1.87 9.07
C TRP A 437 -1.01 -3.34 9.48
N ILE A 438 -0.77 -3.59 10.76
CA ILE A 438 -0.53 -4.93 11.28
C ILE A 438 -1.80 -5.80 11.17
N ASP A 439 -1.65 -7.05 10.74
CA ASP A 439 -2.72 -8.02 10.79
C ASP A 439 -2.95 -8.53 12.23
N ALA A 440 -4.16 -9.03 12.50
CA ALA A 440 -4.56 -9.46 13.83
C ALA A 440 -3.69 -10.58 14.43
N THR A 441 -3.14 -11.47 13.59
CA THR A 441 -2.31 -12.59 14.05
C THR A 441 -0.88 -12.14 14.38
N THR A 442 -0.32 -11.22 13.58
CA THR A 442 0.97 -10.59 13.90
C THR A 442 0.86 -9.74 15.15
N LEU A 443 -0.27 -9.06 15.35
CA LEU A 443 -0.53 -8.30 16.58
C LEU A 443 -0.53 -9.17 17.81
N GLU A 444 -1.23 -10.32 17.77
CA GLU A 444 -1.21 -11.34 18.83
C GLU A 444 0.20 -11.87 19.08
N LEU A 445 1.01 -12.09 18.03
CA LEU A 445 2.41 -12.47 18.19
C LEU A 445 3.20 -11.42 18.96
N VAL A 446 3.01 -10.13 18.66
CA VAL A 446 3.68 -9.02 19.37
C VAL A 446 3.26 -8.98 20.84
N ASP A 447 1.98 -9.20 21.16
CA ASP A 447 1.50 -9.29 22.54
C ASP A 447 2.15 -10.46 23.29
N LEU A 448 2.22 -11.64 22.67
CA LEU A 448 2.90 -12.81 23.25
C LEU A 448 4.41 -12.57 23.46
N CYS A 449 5.04 -11.79 22.57
CA CYS A 449 6.44 -11.41 22.72
C CYS A 449 6.66 -10.50 23.92
N LEU A 450 5.77 -9.55 24.21
CA LEU A 450 5.91 -8.60 25.34
C LEU A 450 6.14 -9.31 26.68
N ASP A 451 5.34 -10.33 26.96
CA ASP A 451 5.44 -11.09 28.21
C ASP A 451 6.75 -11.91 28.29
N ARG A 452 7.21 -12.43 27.16
CA ARG A 452 8.33 -13.38 27.10
C ARG A 452 9.69 -12.71 26.98
N VAL A 453 9.76 -11.54 26.32
CA VAL A 453 11.02 -10.83 26.14
C VAL A 453 11.43 -9.97 27.33
N ALA A 454 10.56 -9.77 28.31
CA ALA A 454 10.86 -8.93 29.49
C ALA A 454 12.19 -9.30 30.20
N ASN A 455 12.55 -10.58 30.18
CA ASN A 455 13.79 -11.12 30.78
C ASN A 455 14.74 -11.70 29.71
N ALA A 456 14.76 -11.10 28.52
CA ALA A 456 15.58 -11.55 27.39
C ALA A 456 16.38 -10.39 26.82
N GLY A 457 17.49 -10.69 26.16
CA GLY A 457 18.33 -9.69 25.50
C GLY A 457 17.68 -9.16 24.20
N VAL A 458 16.45 -8.65 24.28
CA VAL A 458 15.66 -8.21 23.13
C VAL A 458 15.22 -6.76 23.29
N MET A 459 15.46 -5.93 22.31
CA MET A 459 14.78 -4.65 22.16
C MET A 459 13.84 -4.72 20.95
N MET A 460 12.55 -4.50 21.19
CA MET A 460 11.55 -4.36 20.14
C MET A 460 11.32 -2.88 19.84
N LEU A 461 11.55 -2.47 18.61
CA LEU A 461 11.28 -1.12 18.12
C LEU A 461 10.10 -1.18 17.14
N VAL A 462 8.97 -0.61 17.52
CA VAL A 462 7.75 -0.63 16.73
C VAL A 462 7.39 0.77 16.29
N THR A 463 7.24 1.00 14.97
CA THR A 463 6.83 2.30 14.45
C THR A 463 5.34 2.31 14.07
N THR A 464 4.66 3.42 14.35
CA THR A 464 3.22 3.53 14.09
C THR A 464 2.78 4.96 13.80
N ARG A 465 1.51 5.14 13.39
CA ARG A 465 0.83 6.44 13.34
C ARG A 465 0.11 6.73 14.66
N PRO A 466 -0.18 8.01 14.99
CA PRO A 466 -0.90 8.37 16.23
C PRO A 466 -2.32 7.78 16.31
N THR A 467 -2.92 7.46 15.16
CA THR A 467 -4.25 6.85 15.08
C THR A 467 -4.28 5.39 15.50
N PHE A 468 -3.12 4.73 15.60
CA PHE A 468 -3.03 3.35 16.04
C PHE A 468 -3.26 3.26 17.54
N GLN A 469 -4.38 2.66 17.93
CA GLN A 469 -4.77 2.45 19.32
C GLN A 469 -4.65 0.97 19.66
N HIS A 470 -3.61 0.60 20.39
CA HIS A 470 -3.47 -0.74 20.95
C HIS A 470 -2.95 -0.69 22.40
N GLY A 471 -3.29 -1.73 23.17
CA GLY A 471 -3.05 -1.84 24.61
C GLY A 471 -1.58 -2.00 25.05
N PHE A 472 -0.60 -1.98 24.14
CA PHE A 472 0.83 -2.11 24.51
C PHE A 472 1.27 -1.18 25.65
N GLY A 473 0.66 0.00 25.75
CA GLY A 473 1.08 1.04 26.68
C GLY A 473 0.83 0.76 28.18
N GLY A 474 0.19 -0.34 28.53
CA GLY A 474 0.03 -0.78 29.91
C GLY A 474 1.14 -1.70 30.42
N HIS A 475 2.00 -2.23 29.53
CA HIS A 475 3.05 -3.14 29.91
C HIS A 475 4.30 -2.40 30.44
N PRO A 476 4.94 -2.84 31.52
CA PRO A 476 6.02 -2.12 32.20
C PRO A 476 7.28 -1.92 31.35
N ILE A 477 7.57 -2.79 30.38
CA ILE A 477 8.75 -2.65 29.49
C ILE A 477 8.51 -1.70 28.32
N VAL A 478 7.29 -1.15 28.17
CA VAL A 478 6.92 -0.30 27.03
C VAL A 478 7.29 1.16 27.26
N THR A 479 8.18 1.68 26.44
CA THR A 479 8.49 3.10 26.34
C THR A 479 7.77 3.70 25.13
N LYS A 480 6.89 4.68 25.35
CA LYS A 480 6.22 5.42 24.28
C LYS A 480 7.03 6.65 23.90
N LEU A 481 7.35 6.76 22.62
CA LEU A 481 8.07 7.90 22.05
C LEU A 481 7.21 8.53 20.95
N ALA A 482 6.65 9.70 21.23
CA ALA A 482 5.82 10.43 20.29
C ALA A 482 6.65 11.49 19.56
N LEU A 483 6.79 11.36 18.23
CA LEU A 483 7.45 12.38 17.42
C LEU A 483 6.46 13.49 17.07
N THR A 484 6.80 14.71 17.46
CA THR A 484 6.10 15.93 17.06
C THR A 484 6.96 16.72 16.08
N GLY A 485 6.34 17.61 15.28
CA GLY A 485 7.08 18.47 14.36
C GLY A 485 8.12 19.32 15.11
N SER A 486 9.37 19.33 14.63
CA SER A 486 10.38 20.28 15.12
C SER A 486 9.88 21.69 14.80
N VAL A 487 9.59 22.48 15.84
CA VAL A 487 9.47 23.94 15.70
C VAL A 487 10.88 24.45 15.44
N ALA A 488 11.22 24.64 14.15
CA ALA A 488 12.41 25.38 13.78
C ALA A 488 12.22 26.82 14.27
N ILE A 489 12.78 27.17 15.43
CA ILE A 489 12.93 28.53 15.87
C ILE A 489 13.86 29.22 14.85
N ARG A 490 13.27 29.87 13.85
CA ARG A 490 13.99 30.85 13.03
C ARG A 490 14.42 31.99 13.96
N LEU A 491 15.61 31.91 14.51
CA LEU A 491 16.31 33.08 15.00
C LEU A 491 16.51 34.00 13.79
N ARG A 492 15.64 35.01 13.67
CA ARG A 492 15.93 36.18 12.86
C ARG A 492 17.12 36.85 13.55
N GLN A 493 18.30 36.71 12.99
CA GLN A 493 19.38 37.66 13.24
C GLN A 493 18.91 38.99 12.65
N SER A 494 18.44 39.86 13.52
CA SER A 494 18.33 41.29 13.25
C SER A 494 19.76 41.83 13.19
N SER A 495 20.31 41.96 12.01
CA SER A 495 21.49 42.79 11.76
C SER A 495 21.05 44.26 11.87
N THR A 496 21.23 44.83 13.02
CA THR A 496 21.42 46.28 13.21
C THR A 496 22.89 46.57 13.03
N GLY A 497 23.22 47.42 12.06
CA GLY A 497 24.54 47.93 11.76
C GLY A 497 24.52 48.63 10.41
#